data_415baa87c725d1a754fc88dbc3e14f2c
#
_entry.id   415baa87c725d1a754fc88dbc3e14f2c
#
_cell.length_a   1.000
_cell.length_b   1.000
_cell.length_c   1.000
_cell.angle_alpha   90.00
_cell.angle_beta   90.00
_cell.angle_gamma   90.00
#
_symmetry.space_group_name_H-M   'P 1'
#
loop_
_entity.id
_entity.type
_entity.pdbx_description
1 polymer ?
#
loop_
_entity_poly.entity_id
_entity_poly.type
_entity_poly.pdbx_seq_one_letter_code
_entity_poly.pdbx_strand_id
1 'polypeptide(L)'
;MVTGQFLFKQMSVFISRYSSGNICFLRGLGRVDVMKEFVRVLSRWKDFHGRSTRREFWMYCLILLIASILLGVLDGFLFGAFAPIPEGETFVMPLINFSNAFALITFIPGFSVSVRRLHDIDKSGWWLLICLTVIGMFLILYWNCVASDEGENTYGARSIAGEATLPENE
;
A
#
# COMPACT_ATOMS: atom_id res chain seq x y z
N MET A 1 15.25 6.85 -37.47
CA MET A 1 14.12 5.90 -37.50
C MET A 1 14.10 4.87 -36.34
N VAL A 2 15.06 4.85 -35.44
CA VAL A 2 15.20 3.82 -34.37
C VAL A 2 14.40 4.18 -33.09
N THR A 3 14.12 5.44 -32.82
CA THR A 3 13.47 5.92 -31.60
C THR A 3 11.96 5.60 -31.52
N GLY A 4 11.27 5.53 -32.64
CA GLY A 4 9.82 5.25 -32.67
C GLY A 4 9.47 3.79 -32.31
N GLN A 5 10.30 2.83 -32.74
CA GLN A 5 10.08 1.41 -32.42
C GLN A 5 10.34 1.10 -30.95
N PHE A 6 11.28 1.80 -30.33
CA PHE A 6 11.57 1.63 -28.90
C PHE A 6 10.41 2.13 -28.03
N LEU A 7 9.86 3.29 -28.33
CA LEU A 7 8.68 3.85 -27.64
C LEU A 7 7.43 2.99 -27.84
N PHE A 8 7.21 2.48 -29.05
CA PHE A 8 6.07 1.59 -29.34
C PHE A 8 6.18 0.26 -28.62
N LYS A 9 7.38 -0.32 -28.50
CA LYS A 9 7.65 -1.53 -27.74
C LYS A 9 7.45 -1.30 -26.24
N GLN A 10 7.88 -0.17 -25.70
CA GLN A 10 7.62 0.22 -24.31
C GLN A 10 6.13 0.39 -24.05
N MET A 11 5.41 1.01 -24.99
CA MET A 11 3.98 1.26 -24.85
C MET A 11 3.14 -0.03 -24.99
N SER A 12 3.53 -0.97 -25.86
CA SER A 12 2.87 -2.26 -25.98
C SER A 12 3.07 -3.16 -24.76
N VAL A 13 4.27 -3.17 -24.19
CA VAL A 13 4.56 -3.84 -22.92
C VAL A 13 3.77 -3.20 -21.78
N PHE A 14 3.64 -1.88 -21.78
CA PHE A 14 2.84 -1.13 -20.81
C PHE A 14 1.36 -1.51 -20.89
N ILE A 15 0.76 -1.53 -22.08
CA ILE A 15 -0.65 -1.87 -22.29
C ILE A 15 -0.91 -3.34 -21.95
N SER A 16 -0.01 -4.25 -22.31
CA SER A 16 -0.11 -5.68 -21.97
C SER A 16 -0.05 -5.91 -20.46
N ARG A 17 0.89 -5.24 -19.76
CA ARG A 17 0.99 -5.32 -18.29
C ARG A 17 -0.23 -4.73 -17.57
N TYR A 18 -0.78 -3.65 -18.09
CA TYR A 18 -1.97 -3.01 -17.53
C TYR A 18 -3.23 -3.85 -17.73
N SER A 19 -3.43 -4.43 -18.92
CA SER A 19 -4.59 -5.28 -19.26
C SER A 19 -4.60 -6.59 -18.46
N SER A 20 -3.47 -7.27 -18.33
CA SER A 20 -3.37 -8.50 -17.52
C SER A 20 -3.60 -8.24 -16.02
N GLY A 21 -3.27 -7.03 -15.54
CA GLY A 21 -3.40 -6.66 -14.14
C GLY A 21 -4.83 -6.50 -13.65
N ASN A 22 -5.72 -5.98 -14.48
CA ASN A 22 -7.10 -5.68 -14.09
C ASN A 22 -7.97 -6.94 -13.97
N ILE A 23 -7.74 -7.94 -14.82
CA ILE A 23 -8.44 -9.22 -14.77
C ILE A 23 -8.01 -10.03 -13.54
N CYS A 24 -6.74 -9.94 -13.13
CA CYS A 24 -6.21 -10.64 -11.97
C CYS A 24 -6.75 -10.06 -10.64
N PHE A 25 -7.00 -8.74 -10.58
CA PHE A 25 -7.58 -8.09 -9.40
C PHE A 25 -9.00 -8.61 -9.10
N LEU A 26 -9.87 -8.68 -10.10
CA LEU A 26 -11.25 -9.16 -9.93
C LEU A 26 -11.32 -10.69 -9.67
N ARG A 27 -10.44 -11.47 -10.26
CA ARG A 27 -10.39 -12.93 -10.07
C ARG A 27 -9.85 -13.32 -8.69
N GLY A 28 -9.05 -12.46 -8.04
CA GLY A 28 -8.52 -12.65 -6.68
C GLY A 28 -9.52 -12.39 -5.57
N LEU A 29 -10.62 -11.67 -5.83
CA LEU A 29 -11.64 -11.33 -4.84
C LEU A 29 -12.49 -12.54 -4.37
N GLY A 30 -12.51 -13.65 -5.14
CA GLY A 30 -13.35 -14.81 -4.85
C GLY A 30 -12.90 -15.70 -3.68
N ARG A 31 -11.70 -15.53 -3.14
CA ARG A 31 -11.16 -16.31 -2.01
C ARG A 31 -10.14 -15.52 -1.19
N VAL A 32 -10.50 -14.29 -0.84
CA VAL A 32 -9.56 -13.40 -0.16
C VAL A 32 -9.80 -13.45 1.33
N ASP A 33 -8.91 -14.10 2.04
CA ASP A 33 -8.75 -13.87 3.47
C ASP A 33 -8.07 -12.51 3.69
N VAL A 34 -8.85 -11.43 3.52
CA VAL A 34 -8.38 -10.03 3.68
C VAL A 34 -7.66 -9.85 5.01
N MET A 35 -8.18 -10.50 6.05
CA MET A 35 -7.60 -10.47 7.38
C MET A 35 -6.23 -11.13 7.44
N LYS A 36 -6.00 -12.22 6.70
CA LYS A 36 -4.68 -12.88 6.66
C LYS A 36 -3.63 -11.99 6.00
N GLU A 37 -3.98 -11.30 4.92
CA GLU A 37 -3.04 -10.37 4.28
C GLU A 37 -2.70 -9.19 5.21
N PHE A 38 -3.68 -8.65 5.91
CA PHE A 38 -3.46 -7.59 6.89
C PHE A 38 -2.55 -8.03 8.05
N VAL A 39 -2.85 -9.19 8.65
CA VAL A 39 -2.03 -9.76 9.74
C VAL A 39 -0.60 -10.04 9.26
N ARG A 40 -0.43 -10.50 8.01
CA ARG A 40 0.90 -10.72 7.41
C ARG A 40 1.70 -9.41 7.33
N VAL A 41 1.08 -8.30 6.93
CA VAL A 41 1.76 -6.99 6.93
C VAL A 41 2.13 -6.58 8.34
N LEU A 42 1.21 -6.74 9.31
CA LEU A 42 1.49 -6.41 10.70
C LEU A 42 2.59 -7.29 11.32
N SER A 43 2.63 -8.58 11.01
CA SER A 43 3.67 -9.49 11.54
C SER A 43 5.06 -9.17 10.99
N ARG A 44 5.13 -8.61 9.78
CA ARG A 44 6.37 -8.25 9.10
C ARG A 44 6.69 -6.75 9.15
N TRP A 45 6.23 -6.04 10.18
CA TRP A 45 6.37 -4.59 10.29
C TRP A 45 7.81 -4.07 10.35
N LYS A 46 8.76 -4.91 10.83
CA LYS A 46 10.20 -4.61 10.89
C LYS A 46 10.96 -5.02 9.64
N ASP A 47 10.33 -5.79 8.75
CA ASP A 47 10.96 -6.34 7.58
C ASP A 47 10.83 -5.38 6.41
N PHE A 48 11.92 -4.71 6.10
CA PHE A 48 12.04 -3.79 4.96
C PHE A 48 12.69 -4.47 3.74
N HIS A 49 13.06 -5.73 3.86
CA HIS A 49 13.68 -6.51 2.80
C HIS A 49 12.64 -7.36 2.06
N GLY A 50 13.04 -7.85 0.87
CA GLY A 50 12.17 -8.68 0.05
C GLY A 50 11.10 -7.88 -0.70
N ARG A 51 10.09 -8.58 -1.20
CA ARG A 51 9.07 -8.08 -2.11
C ARG A 51 7.67 -8.25 -1.51
N SER A 52 6.75 -7.34 -1.86
CA SER A 52 5.34 -7.41 -1.45
C SER A 52 4.44 -7.31 -2.67
N THR A 53 3.40 -8.14 -2.71
CA THR A 53 2.47 -8.15 -3.83
C THR A 53 1.54 -6.93 -3.82
N ARG A 54 0.98 -6.56 -4.99
CA ARG A 54 -0.06 -5.52 -5.09
C ARG A 54 -1.25 -5.80 -4.18
N ARG A 55 -1.64 -7.07 -4.09
CA ARG A 55 -2.78 -7.50 -3.27
C ARG A 55 -2.53 -7.24 -1.79
N GLU A 56 -1.35 -7.60 -1.27
CA GLU A 56 -0.94 -7.36 0.11
C GLU A 56 -1.01 -5.86 0.46
N PHE A 57 -0.45 -5.00 -0.41
CA PHE A 57 -0.47 -3.56 -0.24
C PHE A 57 -1.90 -2.99 -0.25
N TRP A 58 -2.70 -3.31 -1.28
CA TRP A 58 -4.04 -2.73 -1.42
C TRP A 58 -5.02 -3.24 -0.36
N MET A 59 -4.92 -4.50 0.07
CA MET A 59 -5.73 -5.03 1.17
C MET A 59 -5.38 -4.34 2.50
N TYR A 60 -4.10 -4.10 2.74
CA TYR A 60 -3.67 -3.31 3.90
C TYR A 60 -4.25 -1.89 3.86
N CYS A 61 -4.13 -1.17 2.74
CA CYS A 61 -4.70 0.17 2.57
C CYS A 61 -6.22 0.19 2.76
N LEU A 62 -6.92 -0.81 2.24
CA LEU A 62 -8.38 -0.91 2.37
C LEU A 62 -8.81 -1.04 3.84
N ILE A 63 -8.15 -1.92 4.60
CA ILE A 63 -8.45 -2.10 6.03
C ILE A 63 -8.14 -0.81 6.80
N LEU A 64 -6.99 -0.18 6.53
CA LEU A 64 -6.66 1.11 7.17
C LEU A 64 -7.72 2.17 6.87
N LEU A 65 -8.19 2.26 5.64
CA LEU A 65 -9.21 3.24 5.24
C LEU A 65 -10.51 3.01 6.02
N ILE A 66 -11.00 1.77 6.05
CA ILE A 66 -12.23 1.43 6.77
C ILE A 66 -12.07 1.70 8.27
N ALA A 67 -10.97 1.24 8.88
CA ALA A 67 -10.69 1.44 10.28
C ALA A 67 -10.57 2.93 10.64
N SER A 68 -9.91 3.72 9.80
CA SER A 68 -9.75 5.17 10.00
C SER A 68 -11.10 5.90 9.95
N ILE A 69 -11.98 5.52 9.02
CA ILE A 69 -13.33 6.09 8.94
C ILE A 69 -14.12 5.75 10.21
N LEU A 70 -14.12 4.49 10.64
CA LEU A 70 -14.86 4.04 11.84
C LEU A 70 -14.34 4.74 13.10
N LEU A 71 -13.01 4.82 13.27
CA LEU A 71 -12.40 5.49 14.41
C LEU A 71 -12.64 7.00 14.36
N GLY A 72 -12.61 7.63 13.19
CA GLY A 72 -12.90 9.06 13.03
C GLY A 72 -14.35 9.41 13.39
N VAL A 73 -15.30 8.55 13.01
CA VAL A 73 -16.71 8.69 13.44
C VAL A 73 -16.83 8.52 14.95
N LEU A 74 -16.18 7.51 15.53
CA LEU A 74 -16.18 7.28 16.97
C LEU A 74 -15.58 8.49 17.73
N ASP A 75 -14.44 8.98 17.30
CA ASP A 75 -13.80 10.15 17.88
C ASP A 75 -14.72 11.39 17.80
N GLY A 76 -15.40 11.58 16.66
CA GLY A 76 -16.36 12.64 16.48
C GLY A 76 -17.51 12.60 17.48
N PHE A 77 -18.03 11.41 17.79
CA PHE A 77 -19.05 11.22 18.82
C PHE A 77 -18.50 11.46 20.23
N LEU A 78 -17.33 10.93 20.53
CA LEU A 78 -16.76 10.99 21.88
C LEU A 78 -16.24 12.38 22.24
N PHE A 79 -15.66 13.09 21.28
CA PHE A 79 -15.07 14.41 21.51
C PHE A 79 -15.96 15.58 21.06
N GLY A 80 -17.22 15.30 20.72
CA GLY A 80 -18.21 16.32 20.43
C GLY A 80 -18.04 17.05 19.10
N ALA A 81 -17.29 16.46 18.12
CA ALA A 81 -17.09 17.05 16.80
C ALA A 81 -18.38 17.30 16.01
N PHE A 82 -19.45 16.55 16.35
CA PHE A 82 -20.77 16.69 15.76
C PHE A 82 -21.73 17.58 16.60
N ALA A 83 -21.27 18.12 17.75
CA ALA A 83 -22.04 19.06 18.53
C ALA A 83 -22.02 20.46 17.88
N PRO A 84 -23.10 21.26 18.00
CA PRO A 84 -23.06 22.64 17.54
C PRO A 84 -22.00 23.43 18.30
N ILE A 85 -21.13 24.12 17.57
CA ILE A 85 -20.05 24.94 18.13
C ILE A 85 -20.72 26.26 18.62
N PRO A 86 -20.55 26.65 19.90
CA PRO A 86 -21.06 27.92 20.39
C PRO A 86 -20.48 29.10 19.60
N GLU A 87 -21.25 30.16 19.44
CA GLU A 87 -20.80 31.36 18.75
C GLU A 87 -19.54 31.92 19.44
N GLY A 88 -18.48 32.14 18.66
CA GLY A 88 -17.21 32.67 19.14
C GLY A 88 -16.19 31.64 19.62
N GLU A 89 -16.51 30.33 19.62
CA GLU A 89 -15.57 29.27 19.92
C GLU A 89 -15.12 28.55 18.66
N THR A 90 -13.86 28.09 18.64
CA THR A 90 -13.32 27.23 17.59
C THR A 90 -13.24 25.81 18.09
N PHE A 91 -13.78 24.85 17.31
CA PHE A 91 -13.64 23.45 17.66
C PHE A 91 -12.18 23.01 17.47
N VAL A 92 -11.55 22.57 18.55
CA VAL A 92 -10.19 22.02 18.53
C VAL A 92 -10.27 20.53 18.84
N MET A 93 -9.98 19.70 17.84
CA MET A 93 -9.84 18.27 18.08
C MET A 93 -8.68 18.00 19.05
N PRO A 94 -8.85 17.15 20.06
CA PRO A 94 -7.73 16.78 20.93
C PRO A 94 -6.63 16.13 20.09
N LEU A 95 -5.37 16.49 20.37
CA LEU A 95 -4.21 15.96 19.66
C LEU A 95 -4.10 14.44 19.83
N ILE A 96 -4.54 13.92 20.97
CA ILE A 96 -4.57 12.48 21.28
C ILE A 96 -6.01 12.01 21.18
N ASN A 97 -6.35 11.33 20.10
CA ASN A 97 -7.61 10.63 19.86
C ASN A 97 -7.32 9.24 19.30
N PHE A 98 -8.34 8.39 19.21
CA PHE A 98 -8.17 7.01 18.76
C PHE A 98 -7.67 6.91 17.32
N SER A 99 -8.12 7.79 16.43
CA SER A 99 -7.67 7.85 15.03
C SER A 99 -6.19 8.15 14.92
N ASN A 100 -5.69 9.13 15.67
CA ASN A 100 -4.28 9.51 15.67
C ASN A 100 -3.39 8.42 16.27
N ALA A 101 -3.82 7.81 17.38
CA ALA A 101 -3.09 6.69 17.97
C ALA A 101 -3.01 5.50 17.00
N PHE A 102 -4.12 5.15 16.34
CA PHE A 102 -4.15 4.11 15.32
C PHE A 102 -3.24 4.43 14.13
N ALA A 103 -3.25 5.67 13.64
CA ALA A 103 -2.39 6.11 12.55
C ALA A 103 -0.90 5.98 12.90
N LEU A 104 -0.50 6.34 14.13
CA LEU A 104 0.89 6.17 14.59
C LEU A 104 1.31 4.70 14.67
N ILE A 105 0.46 3.83 15.20
CA ILE A 105 0.75 2.39 15.31
C ILE A 105 0.88 1.75 13.94
N THR A 106 0.02 2.12 12.99
CA THR A 106 -0.02 1.54 11.65
C THR A 106 0.96 2.20 10.67
N PHE A 107 1.56 3.32 11.04
CA PHE A 107 2.51 4.04 10.20
C PHE A 107 3.72 3.19 9.81
N ILE A 108 4.37 2.53 10.78
CA ILE A 108 5.59 1.73 10.52
C ILE A 108 5.28 0.51 9.64
N PRO A 109 4.25 -0.32 9.92
CA PRO A 109 3.86 -1.39 9.01
C PRO A 109 3.52 -0.89 7.59
N GLY A 110 2.83 0.25 7.48
CA GLY A 110 2.50 0.87 6.21
C GLY A 110 3.73 1.31 5.43
N PHE A 111 4.71 1.87 6.11
CA PHE A 111 5.98 2.24 5.51
C PHE A 111 6.75 1.00 5.02
N SER A 112 6.81 -0.05 5.86
CA SER A 112 7.47 -1.33 5.52
C SER A 112 6.85 -1.98 4.26
N VAL A 113 5.53 -2.10 4.20
CA VAL A 113 4.86 -2.70 3.02
C VAL A 113 5.06 -1.85 1.77
N SER A 114 5.11 -0.52 1.89
CA SER A 114 5.36 0.40 0.77
C SER A 114 6.77 0.25 0.22
N VAL A 115 7.79 0.14 1.08
CA VAL A 115 9.17 -0.14 0.66
C VAL A 115 9.24 -1.46 -0.09
N ARG A 116 8.70 -2.55 0.49
CA ARG A 116 8.69 -3.88 -0.15
C ARG A 116 7.91 -3.90 -1.47
N ARG A 117 6.90 -3.03 -1.59
CA ARG A 117 6.16 -2.89 -2.84
C ARG A 117 6.99 -2.20 -3.93
N LEU A 118 7.80 -1.19 -3.59
CA LEU A 118 8.76 -0.59 -4.53
C LEU A 118 9.84 -1.59 -4.95
N HIS A 119 10.32 -2.40 -4.03
CA HIS A 119 11.27 -3.48 -4.32
C HIS A 119 10.69 -4.50 -5.32
N ASP A 120 9.38 -4.73 -5.29
CA ASP A 120 8.71 -5.65 -6.21
C ASP A 120 8.73 -5.21 -7.69
N ILE A 121 8.95 -3.93 -7.95
CA ILE A 121 9.13 -3.33 -9.27
C ILE A 121 10.55 -2.83 -9.50
N ASP A 122 11.52 -3.44 -8.80
CA ASP A 122 12.96 -3.12 -8.84
C ASP A 122 13.28 -1.65 -8.57
N LYS A 123 12.52 -1.00 -7.67
CA LYS A 123 12.74 0.36 -7.21
C LYS A 123 13.25 0.39 -5.78
N SER A 124 14.22 1.25 -5.51
CA SER A 124 14.71 1.47 -4.14
C SER A 124 13.64 2.10 -3.24
N GLY A 125 13.57 1.70 -1.97
CA GLY A 125 12.70 2.30 -0.96
C GLY A 125 12.90 3.80 -0.75
N TRP A 126 14.08 4.35 -1.12
CA TRP A 126 14.36 5.78 -1.06
C TRP A 126 13.42 6.64 -1.91
N TRP A 127 12.81 6.05 -2.95
CA TRP A 127 11.80 6.74 -3.74
C TRP A 127 10.56 7.14 -2.95
N LEU A 128 10.32 6.56 -1.76
CA LEU A 128 9.23 7.03 -0.89
C LEU A 128 9.42 8.48 -0.42
N LEU A 129 10.63 8.99 -0.37
CA LEU A 129 10.86 10.40 0.00
C LEU A 129 10.22 11.38 -0.99
N ILE A 130 10.00 10.96 -2.23
CA ILE A 130 9.32 11.80 -3.22
C ILE A 130 7.83 12.03 -2.86
N CYS A 131 7.24 11.21 -1.97
CA CYS A 131 5.90 11.43 -1.43
C CYS A 131 5.76 12.74 -0.67
N LEU A 132 6.86 13.39 -0.26
CA LEU A 132 6.84 14.72 0.32
C LEU A 132 6.41 15.80 -0.68
N THR A 133 6.42 15.48 -1.98
CA THR A 133 5.89 16.34 -3.03
C THR A 133 4.56 15.82 -3.54
N VAL A 134 3.67 16.72 -3.95
CA VAL A 134 2.34 16.35 -4.49
C VAL A 134 2.49 15.46 -5.74
N ILE A 135 3.40 15.83 -6.64
CA ILE A 135 3.67 15.06 -7.87
C ILE A 135 4.20 13.66 -7.52
N GLY A 136 5.11 13.58 -6.55
CA GLY A 136 5.67 12.30 -6.10
C GLY A 136 4.64 11.37 -5.49
N MET A 137 3.64 11.90 -4.80
CA MET A 137 2.55 11.08 -4.26
C MET A 137 1.78 10.37 -5.39
N PHE A 138 1.45 11.06 -6.47
CA PHE A 138 0.80 10.45 -7.64
C PHE A 138 1.72 9.43 -8.34
N LEU A 139 3.01 9.69 -8.40
CA LEU A 139 3.99 8.77 -8.99
C LEU A 139 4.10 7.48 -8.17
N ILE A 140 4.18 7.57 -6.84
CA ILE A 140 4.21 6.41 -5.96
C ILE A 140 2.89 5.62 -6.06
N LEU A 141 1.75 6.30 -6.09
CA LEU A 141 0.44 5.65 -6.29
C LEU A 141 0.41 4.88 -7.61
N TYR A 142 0.90 5.48 -8.69
CA TYR A 142 1.04 4.82 -9.98
C TYR A 142 1.93 3.56 -9.90
N TRP A 143 3.10 3.64 -9.26
CA TRP A 143 4.00 2.50 -9.11
C TRP A 143 3.38 1.35 -8.30
N ASN A 144 2.55 1.66 -7.30
CA ASN A 144 1.80 0.64 -6.57
C ASN A 144 0.76 -0.10 -7.42
N CYS A 145 0.31 0.49 -8.53
CA CYS A 145 -0.59 -0.13 -9.50
C CYS A 145 0.14 -0.96 -10.56
N VAL A 146 1.43 -0.73 -10.80
CA VAL A 146 2.23 -1.45 -11.82
C VAL A 146 2.32 -2.94 -11.49
N ALA A 147 2.37 -3.81 -12.48
CA ALA A 147 2.54 -5.25 -12.27
C ALA A 147 3.91 -5.56 -11.64
N SER A 148 3.93 -6.60 -10.78
CA SER A 148 5.18 -7.14 -10.23
C SER A 148 6.11 -7.60 -11.35
N ASP A 149 7.41 -7.40 -11.19
CA ASP A 149 8.39 -7.93 -12.12
C ASP A 149 8.38 -9.45 -12.09
N GLU A 150 8.45 -10.05 -13.28
CA GLU A 150 8.50 -11.50 -13.43
C GLU A 150 9.91 -12.01 -13.11
N GLY A 151 9.96 -13.09 -12.31
CA GLY A 151 11.22 -13.69 -11.90
C GLY A 151 11.89 -13.03 -10.70
N GLU A 152 13.17 -13.30 -10.55
CA GLU A 152 14.05 -12.75 -9.52
C GLU A 152 14.56 -11.37 -9.95
N ASN A 153 14.56 -10.41 -9.02
CA ASN A 153 15.12 -9.09 -9.23
C ASN A 153 16.18 -8.77 -8.15
N THR A 154 16.69 -7.54 -8.11
CA THR A 154 17.73 -7.10 -7.15
C THR A 154 17.34 -7.37 -5.68
N TYR A 155 16.04 -7.46 -5.37
CA TYR A 155 15.51 -7.64 -4.01
C TYR A 155 15.02 -9.07 -3.73
N GLY A 156 15.28 -10.02 -4.61
CA GLY A 156 15.01 -11.43 -4.44
C GLY A 156 13.89 -11.99 -5.30
N ALA A 157 13.48 -13.22 -5.01
CA ALA A 157 12.45 -13.93 -5.73
C ALA A 157 11.07 -13.25 -5.61
N ARG A 158 10.24 -13.43 -6.65
CA ARG A 158 8.88 -12.89 -6.66
C ARG A 158 8.07 -13.42 -5.50
N SER A 159 7.47 -12.53 -4.71
CA SER A 159 6.50 -12.93 -3.69
C SER A 159 5.22 -13.46 -4.36
N ILE A 160 4.94 -14.75 -4.19
CA ILE A 160 3.69 -15.37 -4.65
C ILE A 160 2.68 -15.24 -3.51
N ALA A 161 1.55 -14.58 -3.76
CA ALA A 161 0.50 -14.43 -2.77
C ALA A 161 0.00 -15.83 -2.33
N GLY A 162 0.28 -16.21 -1.09
CA GLY A 162 -0.14 -17.48 -0.50
C GLY A 162 0.96 -18.50 -0.24
N GLU A 163 2.14 -18.34 -0.82
CA GLU A 163 3.29 -19.19 -0.52
C GLU A 163 4.15 -18.51 0.55
N ALA A 164 3.89 -18.88 1.81
CA ALA A 164 4.88 -18.66 2.85
C ALA A 164 6.09 -19.52 2.45
N THR A 165 7.20 -18.90 2.08
CA THR A 165 8.47 -19.59 2.10
C THR A 165 8.70 -19.98 3.56
N LEU A 166 8.34 -21.21 3.89
CA LEU A 166 8.84 -21.84 5.11
C LEU A 166 10.36 -21.80 4.98
N PRO A 167 11.11 -21.38 6.01
CA PRO A 167 12.55 -21.53 5.98
C PRO A 167 12.83 -23.01 5.70
N GLU A 168 13.51 -23.30 4.59
CA GLU A 168 14.13 -24.60 4.41
C GLU A 168 15.11 -24.75 5.58
N ASN A 169 14.75 -25.65 6.49
CA ASN A 169 15.61 -26.05 7.56
C ASN A 169 16.77 -26.83 6.91
N GLU A 170 17.92 -26.20 6.78
CA GLU A 170 19.19 -26.90 6.73
C GLU A 170 19.62 -27.33 8.14
#